data_3719154c795005e6957d30a71191e872
#
_entry.id   3719154c795005e6957d30a71191e872
#
_cell.length_a   1.000
_cell.length_b   1.000
_cell.length_c   1.000
_cell.angle_alpha   90.00
_cell.angle_beta   90.00
_cell.angle_gamma   90.00
#
_symmetry.space_group_name_H-M   'P 1'
#
loop_
_entity.id
_entity.type
_entity.pdbx_description
1 polymer ?
#
loop_
_entity_poly.entity_id
_entity_poly.type
_entity_poly.pdbx_seq_one_letter_code
_entity_poly.pdbx_strand_id
1 'polypeptide(L)'
;ERCIDDEIPFEIPESWEWARFFSVVDIASNLVKPELYANYLHIAPDNIEKATGKLLPCRSVLQDKVTSPNHLFHEGQIIYSKIRPLLRKAVIAPFDGLCSADMYPLKTILNGKYLLRYVLSDAFNLQVATAMSSRVKMPKINQKELSSILIPIPPMQEQEGIACGIDGLLSKIALL
;
A
#
# COMPACT_ATOMS: atom_id res chain seq x y z
N GLU A 1 24.62 4.01 -8.89
CA GLU A 1 23.44 3.27 -9.44
C GLU A 1 23.82 1.79 -9.47
N ARG A 2 22.94 0.94 -8.94
CA ARG A 2 23.14 -0.52 -8.97
C ARG A 2 22.23 -1.07 -10.06
N CYS A 3 22.78 -1.84 -10.98
CA CYS A 3 22.00 -2.56 -11.98
C CYS A 3 20.96 -3.45 -11.31
N ILE A 4 19.76 -3.50 -11.87
CA ILE A 4 18.63 -4.28 -11.34
C ILE A 4 18.39 -5.57 -12.13
N ASP A 5 19.17 -5.83 -13.19
CA ASP A 5 18.92 -6.92 -14.14
C ASP A 5 18.87 -8.30 -13.46
N ASP A 6 19.73 -8.51 -12.45
CA ASP A 6 19.76 -9.75 -11.68
C ASP A 6 18.63 -9.89 -10.64
N GLU A 7 17.84 -8.81 -10.45
CA GLU A 7 16.78 -8.75 -9.44
C GLU A 7 15.37 -8.75 -10.08
N ILE A 8 15.28 -8.72 -11.41
CA ILE A 8 14.00 -8.68 -12.15
C ILE A 8 13.21 -9.95 -11.87
N PRO A 9 11.98 -9.85 -11.31
CA PRO A 9 11.24 -11.03 -10.88
C PRO A 9 10.57 -11.79 -12.04
N PHE A 10 10.29 -11.13 -13.16
CA PHE A 10 9.67 -11.70 -14.36
C PHE A 10 9.84 -10.78 -15.57
N GLU A 11 9.63 -11.30 -16.76
CA GLU A 11 9.67 -10.51 -18.01
C GLU A 11 8.44 -9.60 -18.12
N ILE A 12 8.66 -8.41 -18.66
CA ILE A 12 7.61 -7.41 -18.93
C ILE A 12 7.64 -7.02 -20.42
N PRO A 13 6.56 -6.45 -20.99
CA PRO A 13 6.55 -5.91 -22.34
C PRO A 13 7.67 -4.88 -22.57
N GLU A 14 8.18 -4.77 -23.79
CA GLU A 14 9.23 -3.81 -24.14
C GLU A 14 8.86 -2.34 -23.88
N SER A 15 7.55 -2.04 -23.86
CA SER A 15 7.02 -0.69 -23.56
C SER A 15 6.99 -0.38 -22.06
N TRP A 16 7.32 -1.34 -21.20
CA TRP A 16 7.30 -1.18 -19.75
C TRP A 16 8.73 -1.05 -19.22
N GLU A 17 8.85 -0.44 -18.02
CA GLU A 17 10.12 -0.30 -17.31
C GLU A 17 10.04 -0.85 -15.90
N TRP A 18 11.16 -1.32 -15.36
CA TRP A 18 11.28 -1.64 -13.95
C TRP A 18 11.85 -0.45 -13.17
N ALA A 19 11.22 -0.09 -12.06
CA ALA A 19 11.78 0.90 -11.14
C ALA A 19 11.74 0.43 -9.69
N ARG A 20 12.64 0.96 -8.87
CA ARG A 20 12.56 0.79 -7.43
C ARG A 20 11.35 1.52 -6.87
N PHE A 21 10.74 0.94 -5.84
CA PHE A 21 9.59 1.53 -5.14
C PHE A 21 9.84 3.00 -4.78
N PHE A 22 11.00 3.32 -4.20
CA PHE A 22 11.33 4.68 -3.79
C PHE A 22 11.39 5.69 -4.94
N SER A 23 11.57 5.26 -6.18
CA SER A 23 11.64 6.16 -7.34
C SER A 23 10.27 6.69 -7.77
N VAL A 24 9.20 5.98 -7.43
CA VAL A 24 7.83 6.27 -7.89
C VAL A 24 6.81 6.37 -6.75
N VAL A 25 7.21 6.01 -5.53
CA VAL A 25 6.36 6.05 -4.33
C VAL A 25 7.12 6.72 -3.19
N ASP A 26 6.51 7.76 -2.63
CA ASP A 26 6.96 8.41 -1.41
C ASP A 26 6.22 7.81 -0.20
N ILE A 27 6.98 7.40 0.82
CA ILE A 27 6.43 6.94 2.10
C ILE A 27 6.26 8.18 2.99
N ALA A 28 5.07 8.77 2.99
CA ALA A 28 4.74 9.98 3.73
C ALA A 28 4.67 9.71 5.25
N SER A 29 5.77 9.22 5.82
CA SER A 29 5.86 8.87 7.23
C SER A 29 5.97 10.13 8.09
N ASN A 30 4.85 10.51 8.70
CA ASN A 30 4.74 11.64 9.61
C ASN A 30 3.93 11.22 10.83
N LEU A 31 4.46 11.35 12.01
CA LEU A 31 3.74 11.02 13.24
C LEU A 31 3.22 12.32 13.89
N VAL A 32 1.92 12.38 14.11
CA VAL A 32 1.23 13.51 14.75
C VAL A 32 0.59 13.07 16.07
N LYS A 33 0.29 14.04 16.94
CA LYS A 33 -0.43 13.79 18.19
C LYS A 33 -1.90 13.64 17.92
N PRO A 34 -2.53 12.51 18.30
CA PRO A 34 -3.94 12.22 17.98
C PRO A 34 -4.93 13.23 18.56
N GLU A 35 -4.59 13.87 19.69
CA GLU A 35 -5.46 14.81 20.36
C GLU A 35 -5.83 16.01 19.47
N LEU A 36 -4.93 16.38 18.55
CA LEU A 36 -5.15 17.47 17.60
C LEU A 36 -6.12 17.10 16.47
N TYR A 37 -6.47 15.80 16.34
CA TYR A 37 -7.25 15.23 15.24
C TYR A 37 -8.41 14.37 15.74
N ALA A 38 -8.95 14.66 16.93
CA ALA A 38 -9.93 13.85 17.63
C ALA A 38 -11.16 13.44 16.77
N ASN A 39 -11.60 14.32 15.87
CA ASN A 39 -12.74 14.10 14.98
C ASN A 39 -12.38 13.45 13.64
N TYR A 40 -11.09 13.28 13.33
CA TYR A 40 -10.67 12.60 12.10
C TYR A 40 -10.98 11.11 12.18
N LEU A 41 -11.27 10.50 11.04
CA LEU A 41 -11.43 9.05 10.98
C LEU A 41 -10.07 8.36 11.13
N HIS A 42 -10.10 7.20 11.80
CA HIS A 42 -8.92 6.41 12.09
C HIS A 42 -8.93 5.10 11.28
N ILE A 43 -7.82 4.81 10.61
CA ILE A 43 -7.61 3.54 9.90
C ILE A 43 -6.55 2.73 10.65
N ALA A 44 -6.97 1.60 11.21
CA ALA A 44 -6.09 0.57 11.73
C ALA A 44 -5.99 -0.62 10.75
N PRO A 45 -5.01 -1.51 10.88
CA PRO A 45 -4.93 -2.70 10.03
C PRO A 45 -6.21 -3.54 9.98
N ASP A 46 -7.02 -3.52 11.04
CA ASP A 46 -8.27 -4.28 11.11
C ASP A 46 -9.43 -3.64 10.34
N ASN A 47 -9.30 -2.36 9.97
CA ASN A 47 -10.24 -1.69 9.08
C ASN A 47 -10.00 -1.98 7.59
N ILE A 48 -9.00 -2.80 7.24
CA ILE A 48 -8.73 -3.16 5.84
C ILE A 48 -8.94 -4.66 5.65
N GLU A 49 -9.80 -4.99 4.70
CA GLU A 49 -10.06 -6.38 4.30
C GLU A 49 -8.83 -6.96 3.58
N LYS A 50 -8.51 -8.23 3.86
CA LYS A 50 -7.32 -8.89 3.30
C LYS A 50 -7.41 -9.00 1.78
N ALA A 51 -6.36 -8.60 1.07
CA ALA A 51 -6.13 -8.80 -0.36
C ALA A 51 -7.18 -8.20 -1.31
N THR A 52 -8.15 -7.42 -0.81
CA THR A 52 -9.22 -6.87 -1.64
C THR A 52 -9.07 -5.39 -1.99
N GLY A 53 -8.37 -4.64 -1.14
CA GLY A 53 -8.31 -3.19 -1.23
C GLY A 53 -9.56 -2.48 -0.68
N LYS A 54 -10.41 -3.19 0.06
CA LYS A 54 -11.66 -2.66 0.62
C LYS A 54 -11.45 -2.12 2.03
N LEU A 55 -11.96 -0.91 2.27
CA LEU A 55 -12.04 -0.30 3.58
C LEU A 55 -13.31 -0.76 4.29
N LEU A 56 -13.15 -1.23 5.52
CA LEU A 56 -14.24 -1.56 6.44
C LEU A 56 -14.62 -0.30 7.25
N PRO A 57 -15.77 -0.29 7.95
CA PRO A 57 -16.19 0.87 8.73
C PRO A 57 -15.10 1.37 9.69
N CYS A 58 -14.86 2.68 9.66
CA CYS A 58 -13.90 3.37 10.51
C CYS A 58 -14.64 4.18 11.59
N ARG A 59 -13.95 4.40 12.71
CA ARG A 59 -14.39 5.29 13.78
C ARG A 59 -13.50 6.52 13.83
N SER A 60 -13.91 7.53 14.59
CA SER A 60 -13.04 8.66 14.83
C SER A 60 -11.88 8.30 15.77
N VAL A 61 -10.82 9.09 15.72
CA VAL A 61 -9.67 8.98 16.63
C VAL A 61 -10.11 8.98 18.10
N LEU A 62 -11.11 9.83 18.44
CA LEU A 62 -11.69 9.90 19.77
C LEU A 62 -12.42 8.60 20.14
N GLN A 63 -13.25 8.07 19.23
CA GLN A 63 -14.01 6.84 19.48
C GLN A 63 -13.12 5.61 19.63
N ASP A 64 -12.01 5.55 18.91
CA ASP A 64 -11.01 4.49 18.99
C ASP A 64 -10.03 4.69 20.17
N LYS A 65 -10.17 5.81 20.90
CA LYS A 65 -9.32 6.16 22.06
C LYS A 65 -7.83 6.08 21.72
N VAL A 66 -7.46 6.60 20.54
CA VAL A 66 -6.08 6.58 20.09
C VAL A 66 -5.25 7.56 20.94
N THR A 67 -4.20 7.06 21.59
CA THR A 67 -3.32 7.86 22.48
C THR A 67 -1.87 7.93 21.99
N SER A 68 -1.45 6.95 21.18
CA SER A 68 -0.09 6.94 20.62
C SER A 68 -0.04 7.77 19.33
N PRO A 69 1.13 8.33 18.97
CA PRO A 69 1.29 9.02 17.70
C PRO A 69 0.92 8.16 16.50
N ASN A 70 0.18 8.74 15.56
CA ASN A 70 -0.29 8.11 14.33
C ASN A 70 0.11 8.92 13.10
N HIS A 71 0.10 8.30 11.92
CA HIS A 71 0.39 9.02 10.68
C HIS A 71 -0.83 9.78 10.19
N LEU A 72 -0.66 11.07 9.88
CA LEU A 72 -1.66 11.84 9.13
C LEU A 72 -1.59 11.43 7.66
N PHE A 73 -2.73 11.17 7.05
CA PHE A 73 -2.85 10.89 5.63
C PHE A 73 -3.92 11.77 4.97
N HIS A 74 -3.84 11.88 3.65
CA HIS A 74 -4.77 12.63 2.83
C HIS A 74 -5.53 11.70 1.88
N GLU A 75 -6.72 12.14 1.47
CA GLU A 75 -7.52 11.47 0.45
C GLU A 75 -6.68 11.14 -0.80
N GLY A 76 -6.89 9.97 -1.37
CA GLY A 76 -6.16 9.47 -2.53
C GLY A 76 -4.83 8.77 -2.22
N GLN A 77 -4.27 8.91 -1.03
CA GLN A 77 -3.09 8.15 -0.64
C GLN A 77 -3.41 6.67 -0.41
N ILE A 78 -2.45 5.80 -0.68
CA ILE A 78 -2.59 4.38 -0.35
C ILE A 78 -2.11 4.16 1.07
N ILE A 79 -2.97 3.60 1.91
CA ILE A 79 -2.64 3.21 3.28
C ILE A 79 -2.24 1.73 3.28
N TYR A 80 -0.96 1.46 3.54
CA TYR A 80 -0.36 0.13 3.47
C TYR A 80 0.05 -0.37 4.85
N SER A 81 -0.37 -1.58 5.23
CA SER A 81 0.01 -2.19 6.51
C SER A 81 1.42 -2.75 6.45
N LYS A 82 2.34 -2.18 7.24
CA LYS A 82 3.71 -2.69 7.37
C LYS A 82 3.83 -3.91 8.27
N ILE A 83 2.81 -4.16 9.11
CA ILE A 83 2.76 -5.36 9.96
C ILE A 83 2.02 -6.48 9.25
N ARG A 84 2.52 -7.71 9.38
CA ARG A 84 1.96 -8.88 8.70
C ARG A 84 1.67 -8.61 7.23
N PRO A 85 2.64 -8.07 6.47
CA PRO A 85 2.39 -7.54 5.13
C PRO A 85 1.85 -8.61 4.17
N LEU A 86 2.14 -9.89 4.40
CA LEU A 86 1.60 -11.01 3.62
C LEU A 86 0.07 -11.19 3.77
N LEU A 87 -0.59 -10.47 4.68
CA LEU A 87 -2.04 -10.34 4.69
C LEU A 87 -2.56 -9.39 3.61
N ARG A 88 -1.67 -8.68 2.90
CA ARG A 88 -2.00 -7.79 1.77
C ARG A 88 -3.07 -6.77 2.13
N LYS A 89 -2.88 -6.07 3.22
CA LYS A 89 -3.79 -5.04 3.68
C LYS A 89 -3.33 -3.67 3.18
N ALA A 90 -3.96 -3.20 2.14
CA ALA A 90 -3.78 -1.87 1.56
C ALA A 90 -5.11 -1.34 1.02
N VAL A 91 -5.29 -0.01 1.04
CA VAL A 91 -6.50 0.66 0.54
C VAL A 91 -6.17 2.06 0.06
N ILE A 92 -6.88 2.58 -0.93
CA ILE A 92 -6.86 4.02 -1.24
C ILE A 92 -7.77 4.72 -0.23
N ALA A 93 -7.23 5.73 0.46
CA ALA A 93 -7.96 6.52 1.44
C ALA A 93 -9.06 7.35 0.75
N PRO A 94 -10.34 7.20 1.14
CA PRO A 94 -11.43 7.98 0.55
C PRO A 94 -11.70 9.30 1.30
N PHE A 95 -10.85 9.67 2.25
CA PHE A 95 -10.94 10.86 3.09
C PHE A 95 -9.57 11.18 3.72
N ASP A 96 -9.44 12.36 4.32
CA ASP A 96 -8.31 12.71 5.20
C ASP A 96 -8.49 12.09 6.58
N GLY A 97 -7.41 11.57 7.18
CA GLY A 97 -7.51 10.90 8.47
C GLY A 97 -6.18 10.58 9.14
N LEU A 98 -6.26 9.81 10.21
CA LEU A 98 -5.08 9.22 10.85
C LEU A 98 -5.05 7.71 10.61
N CYS A 99 -3.88 7.16 10.32
CA CYS A 99 -3.68 5.72 10.32
C CYS A 99 -2.67 5.30 11.37
N SER A 100 -2.85 4.08 11.87
CA SER A 100 -1.96 3.48 12.86
C SER A 100 -0.48 3.65 12.51
N ALA A 101 0.36 3.84 13.52
CA ALA A 101 1.82 3.86 13.35
C ALA A 101 2.38 2.57 12.70
N ASP A 102 1.60 1.49 12.66
CA ASP A 102 1.93 0.23 11.99
C ASP A 102 1.53 0.21 10.50
N MET A 103 1.19 1.36 9.94
CA MET A 103 0.86 1.55 8.53
C MET A 103 1.72 2.64 7.91
N TYR A 104 1.79 2.65 6.58
CA TYR A 104 2.46 3.69 5.80
C TYR A 104 1.45 4.37 4.88
N PRO A 105 1.26 5.70 4.98
CA PRO A 105 0.65 6.49 3.92
C PRO A 105 1.62 6.56 2.74
N LEU A 106 1.18 6.15 1.56
CA LEU A 106 1.98 6.15 0.34
C LEU A 106 1.43 7.20 -0.63
N LYS A 107 2.30 8.06 -1.13
CA LYS A 107 2.02 8.99 -2.22
C LYS A 107 2.77 8.51 -3.46
N THR A 108 2.12 8.50 -4.61
CA THR A 108 2.72 7.99 -5.85
C THR A 108 2.49 8.93 -7.02
N ILE A 109 3.41 8.86 -8.00
CA ILE A 109 3.26 9.48 -9.31
C ILE A 109 2.57 8.58 -10.33
N LEU A 110 2.38 7.30 -9.98
CA LEU A 110 1.67 6.32 -10.80
C LEU A 110 0.15 6.47 -10.62
N ASN A 111 -0.63 5.79 -11.48
CA ASN A 111 -2.04 5.62 -11.22
C ASN A 111 -2.26 4.88 -9.87
N GLY A 112 -2.93 5.52 -8.91
CA GLY A 112 -3.10 4.98 -7.57
C GLY A 112 -3.81 3.63 -7.52
N LYS A 113 -4.81 3.41 -8.40
CA LYS A 113 -5.52 2.13 -8.51
C LYS A 113 -4.59 1.04 -9.06
N TYR A 114 -3.78 1.36 -10.08
CA TYR A 114 -2.78 0.43 -10.61
C TYR A 114 -1.80 0.02 -9.51
N LEU A 115 -1.21 0.99 -8.81
CA LEU A 115 -0.29 0.69 -7.71
C LEU A 115 -0.96 -0.13 -6.61
N LEU A 116 -2.19 0.19 -6.22
CA LEU A 116 -2.94 -0.61 -5.24
C LEU A 116 -3.06 -2.07 -5.70
N ARG A 117 -3.45 -2.32 -6.96
CA ARG A 117 -3.59 -3.68 -7.49
C ARG A 117 -2.25 -4.41 -7.52
N TYR A 118 -1.17 -3.73 -7.89
CA TYR A 118 0.17 -4.32 -7.83
C TYR A 118 0.61 -4.67 -6.41
N VAL A 119 0.44 -3.77 -5.45
CA VAL A 119 0.77 -4.01 -4.03
C VAL A 119 -0.02 -5.18 -3.43
N LEU A 120 -1.23 -5.44 -3.92
CA LEU A 120 -2.06 -6.57 -3.51
C LEU A 120 -1.71 -7.87 -4.26
N SER A 121 -0.90 -7.84 -5.32
CA SER A 121 -0.57 -8.99 -6.17
C SER A 121 0.39 -10.00 -5.49
N ASP A 122 0.42 -11.22 -6.01
CA ASP A 122 1.39 -12.24 -5.61
C ASP A 122 2.82 -11.82 -5.92
N ALA A 123 3.05 -11.20 -7.09
CA ALA A 123 4.37 -10.76 -7.53
C ALA A 123 5.00 -9.75 -6.55
N PHE A 124 4.24 -8.76 -6.08
CA PHE A 124 4.71 -7.83 -5.07
C PHE A 124 4.98 -8.53 -3.72
N ASN A 125 4.05 -9.36 -3.28
CA ASN A 125 4.14 -10.00 -1.98
C ASN A 125 5.25 -11.07 -1.89
N LEU A 126 5.62 -11.69 -3.00
CA LEU A 126 6.80 -12.56 -3.07
C LEU A 126 8.09 -11.76 -2.82
N GLN A 127 8.24 -10.59 -3.43
CA GLN A 127 9.36 -9.69 -3.16
C GLN A 127 9.38 -9.21 -1.70
N VAL A 128 8.21 -8.87 -1.14
CA VAL A 128 8.06 -8.51 0.29
C VAL A 128 8.53 -9.65 1.19
N ALA A 129 8.12 -10.89 0.91
CA ALA A 129 8.52 -12.05 1.69
C ALA A 129 10.04 -12.26 1.66
N THR A 130 10.65 -12.07 0.48
CA THR A 130 12.12 -12.18 0.30
C THR A 130 12.85 -11.05 1.05
N ALA A 131 12.36 -9.81 0.97
CA ALA A 131 12.98 -8.63 1.58
C ALA A 131 12.93 -8.66 3.12
N MET A 132 11.90 -9.23 3.70
CA MET A 132 11.68 -9.25 5.16
C MET A 132 12.61 -10.20 5.93
N SER A 133 13.50 -10.94 5.31
CA SER A 133 14.40 -11.91 5.90
C SER A 133 14.13 -12.29 7.38
N SER A 134 13.60 -13.50 7.62
CA SER A 134 13.67 -14.30 8.87
C SER A 134 13.10 -13.75 10.20
N ARG A 135 12.23 -12.75 10.26
CA ARG A 135 11.58 -12.35 11.52
C ARG A 135 10.40 -13.27 11.86
N VAL A 136 10.60 -14.18 12.79
CA VAL A 136 9.63 -15.24 13.16
C VAL A 136 8.43 -14.71 13.96
N LYS A 137 8.58 -13.65 14.76
CA LYS A 137 7.49 -13.07 15.57
C LYS A 137 7.10 -11.69 15.03
N MET A 138 5.83 -11.52 14.65
CA MET A 138 5.24 -10.28 14.11
C MET A 138 6.08 -9.70 12.96
N PRO A 139 6.05 -10.31 11.76
CA PRO A 139 6.82 -9.85 10.62
C PRO A 139 6.38 -8.41 10.27
N LYS A 140 7.37 -7.52 10.13
CA LYS A 140 7.19 -6.13 9.71
C LYS A 140 8.14 -5.85 8.57
N ILE A 141 7.67 -5.14 7.55
CA ILE A 141 8.54 -4.58 6.52
C ILE A 141 8.90 -3.14 6.92
N ASN A 142 10.19 -2.81 6.92
CA ASN A 142 10.64 -1.44 7.17
C ASN A 142 10.69 -0.62 5.87
N GLN A 143 10.88 0.70 5.98
CA GLN A 143 10.91 1.60 4.83
C GLN A 143 12.04 1.24 3.84
N LYS A 144 13.21 0.86 4.32
CA LYS A 144 14.36 0.51 3.47
C LYS A 144 14.08 -0.77 2.66
N GLU A 145 13.52 -1.78 3.30
CA GLU A 145 13.11 -3.04 2.66
C GLU A 145 12.02 -2.77 1.62
N LEU A 146 10.97 -2.01 1.98
CA LEU A 146 9.89 -1.66 1.07
C LEU A 146 10.39 -0.84 -0.12
N SER A 147 11.27 0.13 0.13
CA SER A 147 11.86 1.00 -0.90
C SER A 147 12.69 0.25 -1.95
N SER A 148 13.22 -0.92 -1.62
CA SER A 148 14.04 -1.72 -2.53
C SER A 148 13.24 -2.60 -3.50
N ILE A 149 11.94 -2.78 -3.26
CA ILE A 149 11.07 -3.63 -4.10
C ILE A 149 10.96 -3.04 -5.51
N LEU A 150 10.92 -3.90 -6.51
CA LEU A 150 10.76 -3.52 -7.91
C LEU A 150 9.27 -3.42 -8.28
N ILE A 151 8.93 -2.36 -9.02
CA ILE A 151 7.58 -2.12 -9.56
C ILE A 151 7.69 -2.08 -11.09
N PRO A 152 6.87 -2.84 -11.83
CA PRO A 152 6.77 -2.69 -13.28
C PRO A 152 5.93 -1.45 -13.59
N ILE A 153 6.39 -0.66 -14.55
CA ILE A 153 5.79 0.63 -14.89
C ILE A 153 5.30 0.60 -16.34
N PRO A 154 4.01 0.31 -16.57
CA PRO A 154 3.38 0.51 -17.86
C PRO A 154 3.29 1.99 -18.22
N PRO A 155 3.11 2.34 -19.49
CA PRO A 155 2.64 3.67 -19.88
C PRO A 155 1.34 4.04 -19.12
N MET A 156 1.15 5.32 -18.82
CA MET A 156 0.05 5.79 -17.93
C MET A 156 -1.33 5.31 -18.41
N GLN A 157 -1.56 5.32 -19.72
CA GLN A 157 -2.82 4.85 -20.31
C GLN A 157 -3.06 3.35 -20.07
N GLU A 158 -2.01 2.54 -20.09
CA GLU A 158 -2.08 1.12 -19.78
C GLU A 158 -2.33 0.89 -18.28
N GLN A 159 -1.73 1.70 -17.39
CA GLN A 159 -2.00 1.64 -15.95
C GLN A 159 -3.48 1.81 -15.64
N GLU A 160 -4.15 2.77 -16.29
CA GLU A 160 -5.59 2.99 -16.16
C GLU A 160 -6.40 1.80 -16.69
N GLY A 161 -6.02 1.30 -17.87
CA GLY A 161 -6.67 0.14 -18.48
C GLY A 161 -6.57 -1.13 -17.62
N ILE A 162 -5.38 -1.41 -17.08
CA ILE A 162 -5.14 -2.54 -16.18
C ILE A 162 -5.98 -2.41 -14.90
N ALA A 163 -5.97 -1.25 -14.25
CA ALA A 163 -6.72 -1.00 -13.04
C ALA A 163 -8.22 -1.18 -13.26
N CYS A 164 -8.77 -0.60 -14.33
CA CYS A 164 -10.18 -0.71 -14.68
C CYS A 164 -10.58 -2.15 -15.02
N GLY A 165 -9.73 -2.87 -15.76
CA GLY A 165 -9.97 -4.28 -16.12
C GLY A 165 -10.04 -5.19 -14.89
N ILE A 166 -9.09 -5.03 -13.95
CA ILE A 166 -9.06 -5.81 -12.70
C ILE A 166 -10.30 -5.47 -11.84
N ASP A 167 -10.63 -4.19 -11.67
CA ASP A 167 -11.80 -3.76 -10.89
C ASP A 167 -13.09 -4.32 -11.47
N GLY A 168 -13.22 -4.33 -12.81
CA GLY A 168 -14.36 -4.91 -13.51
C GLY A 168 -14.48 -6.42 -13.31
N LEU A 169 -13.38 -7.16 -13.32
CA LEU A 169 -13.36 -8.60 -13.05
C LEU A 169 -13.74 -8.90 -11.59
N LEU A 170 -13.16 -8.19 -10.65
CA LEU A 170 -13.45 -8.36 -9.21
C LEU A 170 -14.92 -8.05 -8.89
N SER A 171 -15.50 -7.04 -9.54
CA SER A 171 -16.91 -6.70 -9.37
C SER A 171 -17.84 -7.82 -9.87
N LYS A 172 -17.48 -8.49 -10.97
CA LYS A 172 -18.25 -9.63 -11.49
C LYS A 172 -18.18 -10.85 -10.56
N ILE A 173 -16.99 -11.13 -9.99
CA ILE A 173 -16.81 -12.25 -9.06
C ILE A 173 -17.60 -12.01 -7.76
N ALA A 174 -17.70 -10.77 -7.28
CA ALA A 174 -18.44 -10.43 -6.08
C ALA A 174 -19.97 -10.57 -6.22
N LEU A 175 -20.48 -10.77 -7.44
CA LEU A 175 -21.90 -10.99 -7.73
C LEU A 175 -22.27 -12.49 -7.84
N LEU A 176 -21.31 -13.39 -7.74
CA LEU A 176 -21.48 -14.84 -7.71
C LEU A 176 -21.61 -15.36 -6.29
#